data_53bfee69b4a184de3b1d3c87e818ff8d
#
_entry.id   53bfee69b4a184de3b1d3c87e818ff8d
#
_cell.length_a   1.000
_cell.length_b   1.000
_cell.length_c   1.000
_cell.angle_alpha   90.00
_cell.angle_beta   90.00
_cell.angle_gamma   90.00
#
_symmetry.space_group_name_H-M   'P 1'
#
loop_
_entity.id
_entity.type
_entity.pdbx_description
1 polymer ?
#
loop_
_entity_poly.entity_id
_entity_poly.type
_entity_poly.pdbx_seq_one_letter_code
_entity_poly.pdbx_strand_id
1 'polypeptide(L)'
;MAAPFLLDANDVLYMWDASRDYNPAPGLESIKASVLAINSADDERNPPETGIMERELKRVKKARLFLIPGSEDTLGHLTTLLAKFWKQPVQELLQTAPHAGK
;
A
#
# COMPACT_ATOMS: atom_id res chain seq x y z
N MET A 1 3.75 4.83 -33.82
CA MET A 1 5.07 5.16 -33.28
C MET A 1 5.02 5.06 -31.76
N ALA A 2 5.94 4.32 -31.16
CA ALA A 2 6.01 4.20 -29.70
C ALA A 2 6.42 5.54 -29.07
N ALA A 3 5.87 5.85 -27.88
CA ALA A 3 6.31 6.99 -27.14
C ALA A 3 7.79 6.84 -26.76
N PRO A 4 8.57 7.93 -26.71
CA PRO A 4 9.96 7.83 -26.32
C PRO A 4 10.08 7.35 -24.86
N PHE A 5 11.09 6.54 -24.59
CA PHE A 5 11.41 6.11 -23.24
C PHE A 5 12.13 7.26 -22.53
N LEU A 6 11.46 7.86 -21.53
CA LEU A 6 11.93 9.06 -20.84
C LEU A 6 12.84 8.78 -19.66
N LEU A 7 12.89 7.52 -19.19
CA LEU A 7 13.69 7.15 -18.03
C LEU A 7 15.01 6.55 -18.49
N ASP A 8 16.09 6.90 -17.78
CA ASP A 8 17.39 6.26 -17.98
C ASP A 8 17.32 4.81 -17.51
N ALA A 9 17.80 3.88 -18.34
CA ALA A 9 17.75 2.45 -18.03
C ALA A 9 18.55 2.09 -16.79
N ASN A 10 19.70 2.74 -16.56
CA ASN A 10 20.51 2.52 -15.37
C ASN A 10 19.80 3.01 -14.11
N ASP A 11 19.11 4.16 -14.17
CA ASP A 11 18.34 4.67 -13.05
C ASP A 11 17.22 3.73 -12.67
N VAL A 12 16.52 3.18 -13.65
CA VAL A 12 15.47 2.18 -13.42
C VAL A 12 16.05 0.92 -12.77
N LEU A 13 17.19 0.45 -13.26
CA LEU A 13 17.87 -0.71 -12.69
C LEU A 13 18.25 -0.48 -11.22
N TYR A 14 18.86 0.65 -10.90
CA TYR A 14 19.24 0.98 -9.53
C TYR A 14 18.01 1.08 -8.61
N MET A 15 16.94 1.69 -9.10
CA MET A 15 15.71 1.82 -8.34
C MET A 15 15.12 0.45 -7.96
N TRP A 16 15.04 -0.46 -8.92
CA TRP A 16 14.51 -1.80 -8.65
C TRP A 16 15.47 -2.65 -7.82
N ASP A 17 16.78 -2.56 -8.09
CA ASP A 17 17.78 -3.31 -7.35
C ASP A 17 17.84 -2.88 -5.87
N ALA A 18 17.57 -1.62 -5.59
CA ALA A 18 17.55 -1.10 -4.22
C ALA A 18 16.54 -1.81 -3.32
N SER A 19 15.48 -2.37 -3.90
CA SER A 19 14.46 -3.10 -3.15
C SER A 19 14.68 -4.61 -3.08
N ARG A 20 15.76 -5.11 -3.70
CA ARG A 20 16.01 -6.55 -3.83
C ARG A 20 16.01 -7.29 -2.49
N ASP A 21 16.65 -6.70 -1.48
CA ASP A 21 16.80 -7.31 -0.17
C ASP A 21 15.77 -6.81 0.84
N TYR A 22 14.80 -6.01 0.40
CA TYR A 22 13.79 -5.43 1.27
C TYR A 22 12.83 -6.53 1.75
N ASN A 23 12.80 -6.74 3.05
CA ASN A 23 11.88 -7.69 3.66
C ASN A 23 11.55 -7.24 5.10
N PRO A 24 10.45 -6.51 5.32
CA PRO A 24 10.05 -6.07 6.65
C PRO A 24 9.37 -7.14 7.50
N ALA A 25 9.08 -8.32 6.94
CA ALA A 25 8.28 -9.34 7.60
C ALA A 25 8.80 -9.72 9.00
N PRO A 26 10.11 -9.90 9.24
CA PRO A 26 10.58 -10.24 10.58
C PRO A 26 10.34 -9.18 11.65
N GLY A 27 10.10 -7.92 11.25
CA GLY A 27 9.90 -6.81 12.19
C GLY A 27 8.46 -6.35 12.35
N LEU A 28 7.49 -7.01 11.72
CA LEU A 28 6.10 -6.54 11.74
C LEU A 28 5.50 -6.46 13.15
N GLU A 29 5.82 -7.42 14.01
CA GLU A 29 5.33 -7.43 15.39
C GLU A 29 5.88 -6.29 16.22
N SER A 30 6.97 -5.67 15.80
CA SER A 30 7.59 -4.54 16.48
C SER A 30 6.94 -3.20 16.16
N ILE A 31 6.06 -3.14 15.18
CA ILE A 31 5.39 -1.89 14.80
C ILE A 31 4.39 -1.50 15.89
N LYS A 32 4.56 -0.30 16.44
CA LYS A 32 3.69 0.25 17.48
C LYS A 32 2.72 1.28 16.96
N ALA A 33 2.98 1.83 15.78
CA ALA A 33 2.12 2.83 15.16
C ALA A 33 0.77 2.24 14.75
N SER A 34 -0.23 3.11 14.68
CA SER A 34 -1.50 2.76 14.04
C SER A 34 -1.27 2.71 12.52
N VAL A 35 -1.64 1.60 11.90
CA VAL A 35 -1.40 1.35 10.48
C VAL A 35 -2.73 1.15 9.76
N LEU A 36 -2.91 1.88 8.69
CA LEU A 36 -4.02 1.65 7.76
C LEU A 36 -3.41 1.31 6.40
N ALA A 37 -3.59 0.08 5.96
CA ALA A 37 -3.21 -0.33 4.62
C ALA A 37 -4.41 -0.18 3.70
N ILE A 38 -4.20 0.45 2.56
CA ILE A 38 -5.25 0.67 1.56
C ILE A 38 -4.82 -0.01 0.26
N ASN A 39 -5.67 -0.89 -0.25
CA ASN A 39 -5.41 -1.60 -1.48
C ASN A 39 -6.68 -1.64 -2.32
N SER A 40 -6.53 -1.81 -3.63
CA SER A 40 -7.67 -2.01 -4.53
C SER A 40 -7.89 -3.49 -4.79
N ALA A 41 -9.14 -3.91 -4.82
CA ALA A 41 -9.48 -5.32 -5.07
C ALA A 41 -9.05 -5.79 -6.46
N ASP A 42 -8.93 -4.87 -7.41
CA ASP A 42 -8.48 -5.16 -8.77
C ASP A 42 -7.00 -4.85 -9.01
N ASP A 43 -6.21 -4.71 -7.95
CA ASP A 43 -4.77 -4.44 -8.06
C ASP A 43 -4.05 -5.69 -8.58
N GLU A 44 -3.48 -5.60 -9.77
CA GLU A 44 -2.78 -6.70 -10.43
C GLU A 44 -1.38 -6.95 -9.86
N ARG A 45 -0.81 -6.00 -9.11
CA ARG A 45 0.52 -6.14 -8.49
C ARG A 45 0.44 -6.66 -7.06
N ASN A 46 -0.67 -6.39 -6.39
CA ASN A 46 -0.90 -6.87 -5.03
C ASN A 46 -2.33 -7.39 -4.92
N PRO A 47 -2.65 -8.47 -5.65
CA PRO A 47 -4.02 -8.98 -5.68
C PRO A 47 -4.42 -9.56 -4.33
N PRO A 48 -5.63 -9.25 -3.84
CA PRO A 48 -6.11 -9.76 -2.55
C PRO A 48 -6.21 -11.29 -2.50
N GLU A 49 -6.32 -11.94 -3.65
CA GLU A 49 -6.40 -13.41 -3.74
C GLU A 49 -5.16 -14.11 -3.18
N THR A 50 -4.01 -13.42 -3.15
CA THR A 50 -2.80 -13.98 -2.54
C THR A 50 -2.91 -14.11 -1.02
N GLY A 51 -3.78 -13.31 -0.38
CA GLY A 51 -3.97 -13.30 1.06
C GLY A 51 -2.78 -12.78 1.86
N ILE A 52 -1.73 -12.30 1.21
CA ILE A 52 -0.49 -11.89 1.87
C ILE A 52 -0.73 -10.67 2.76
N MET A 53 -1.34 -9.62 2.22
CA MET A 53 -1.57 -8.38 2.97
C MET A 53 -2.45 -8.64 4.19
N GLU A 54 -3.55 -9.35 4.01
CA GLU A 54 -4.47 -9.67 5.09
C GLU A 54 -3.78 -10.50 6.19
N ARG A 55 -3.02 -11.52 5.80
CA ARG A 55 -2.32 -12.38 6.74
C ARG A 55 -1.24 -11.62 7.51
N GLU A 56 -0.40 -10.86 6.80
CA GLU A 56 0.74 -10.19 7.43
C GLU A 56 0.31 -9.01 8.31
N LEU A 57 -0.76 -8.30 7.96
CA LEU A 57 -1.26 -7.21 8.80
C LEU A 57 -1.77 -7.68 10.16
N LYS A 58 -2.20 -8.93 10.28
CA LYS A 58 -2.61 -9.49 11.59
C LYS A 58 -1.46 -9.54 12.59
N ARG A 59 -0.22 -9.48 12.13
CA ARG A 59 0.97 -9.46 12.97
C ARG A 59 1.27 -8.07 13.54
N VAL A 60 0.65 -7.03 13.01
CA VAL A 60 0.78 -5.66 13.49
C VAL A 60 -0.38 -5.37 14.43
N LYS A 61 -0.07 -4.96 15.68
CA LYS A 61 -1.08 -4.85 16.75
C LYS A 61 -2.21 -3.89 16.43
N LYS A 62 -1.91 -2.75 15.81
CA LYS A 62 -2.88 -1.69 15.52
C LYS A 62 -2.98 -1.47 14.02
N ALA A 63 -3.27 -2.53 13.28
CA ALA A 63 -3.37 -2.43 11.83
C ALA A 63 -4.74 -2.86 11.34
N ARG A 64 -5.16 -2.24 10.25
CA ARG A 64 -6.34 -2.67 9.52
C ARG A 64 -6.12 -2.51 8.03
N LEU A 65 -6.84 -3.30 7.25
CA LEU A 65 -6.85 -3.24 5.81
C LEU A 65 -8.16 -2.63 5.33
N PHE A 66 -8.06 -1.60 4.50
CA PHE A 66 -9.19 -1.07 3.75
C PHE A 66 -9.04 -1.50 2.30
N LEU A 67 -9.91 -2.40 1.85
CA LEU A 67 -9.88 -2.92 0.48
C LEU A 67 -10.94 -2.17 -0.34
N ILE A 68 -10.48 -1.39 -1.32
CA ILE A 68 -11.36 -0.66 -2.23
C ILE A 68 -12.01 -1.65 -3.19
N PRO A 69 -13.36 -1.77 -3.21
CA PRO A 69 -14.02 -2.68 -4.15
C PRO A 69 -13.72 -2.30 -5.60
N GLY A 70 -13.49 -3.30 -6.45
CA GLY A 70 -13.32 -3.07 -7.87
C GLY A 70 -14.58 -2.49 -8.49
N SER A 71 -14.43 -1.52 -9.39
CA SER A 71 -15.54 -0.86 -10.07
C SER A 71 -15.09 -0.30 -11.40
N GLU A 72 -16.04 0.30 -12.13
CA GLU A 72 -15.70 0.98 -13.39
C GLU A 72 -14.77 2.18 -13.17
N ASP A 73 -14.76 2.74 -11.96
CA ASP A 73 -13.93 3.89 -11.61
C ASP A 73 -12.55 3.49 -11.08
N THR A 74 -12.33 2.24 -10.71
CA THR A 74 -11.03 1.80 -10.21
C THR A 74 -10.05 1.52 -11.37
N LEU A 75 -8.76 1.72 -11.09
CA LEU A 75 -7.70 1.65 -12.10
C LEU A 75 -6.63 0.61 -11.70
N GLY A 76 -7.04 -0.52 -11.13
CA GLY A 76 -6.10 -1.55 -10.68
C GLY A 76 -5.08 -0.98 -9.69
N HIS A 77 -3.80 -1.24 -9.92
CA HIS A 77 -2.73 -0.73 -9.06
C HIS A 77 -2.72 0.80 -8.93
N LEU A 78 -3.23 1.52 -9.93
CA LEU A 78 -3.25 2.99 -9.93
C LEU A 78 -4.44 3.60 -9.20
N THR A 79 -5.35 2.79 -8.66
CA THR A 79 -6.55 3.28 -7.96
C THR A 79 -6.19 4.22 -6.81
N THR A 80 -5.06 4.00 -6.14
CA THR A 80 -4.63 4.82 -5.01
C THR A 80 -4.22 6.25 -5.41
N LEU A 81 -4.11 6.54 -6.70
CA LEU A 81 -3.95 7.91 -7.18
C LEU A 81 -5.23 8.74 -7.04
N LEU A 82 -6.37 8.08 -6.81
CA LEU A 82 -7.68 8.72 -6.75
C LEU A 82 -8.12 8.88 -5.29
N ALA A 83 -7.94 10.07 -4.75
CA ALA A 83 -8.21 10.36 -3.34
C ALA A 83 -9.65 10.06 -2.91
N LYS A 84 -10.61 10.10 -3.86
CA LYS A 84 -12.01 9.82 -3.56
C LYS A 84 -12.23 8.46 -2.90
N PHE A 85 -11.33 7.49 -3.16
CA PHE A 85 -11.46 6.15 -2.63
C PHE A 85 -10.88 6.00 -1.23
N TRP A 86 -9.93 6.86 -0.82
CA TRP A 86 -9.24 6.68 0.45
C TRP A 86 -9.34 7.87 1.40
N LYS A 87 -9.90 8.97 0.96
CA LYS A 87 -9.97 10.20 1.78
C LYS A 87 -10.63 9.94 3.13
N GLN A 88 -11.79 9.29 3.15
CA GLN A 88 -12.53 9.06 4.39
C GLN A 88 -11.79 8.10 5.34
N PRO A 89 -11.30 6.94 4.91
CA PRO A 89 -10.52 6.07 5.80
C PRO A 89 -9.30 6.76 6.40
N VAL A 90 -8.62 7.60 5.63
CA VAL A 90 -7.46 8.36 6.14
C VAL A 90 -7.88 9.39 7.17
N GLN A 91 -8.99 10.10 6.94
CA GLN A 91 -9.52 11.04 7.92
C GLN A 91 -9.85 10.34 9.25
N GLU A 92 -10.48 9.17 9.18
CA GLU A 92 -10.79 8.39 10.37
C GLU A 92 -9.51 7.97 11.11
N LEU A 93 -8.49 7.54 10.39
CA LEU A 93 -7.22 7.19 11.01
C LEU A 93 -6.60 8.39 11.74
N LEU A 94 -6.59 9.56 11.11
CA LEU A 94 -6.02 10.77 11.71
C LEU A 94 -6.79 11.23 12.95
N GLN A 95 -8.09 10.98 12.99
CA GLN A 95 -8.93 11.35 14.13
C GLN A 95 -8.80 10.38 15.30
N THR A 96 -8.59 9.10 15.02
CA THR A 96 -8.64 8.05 16.04
C THR A 96 -7.26 7.57 16.49
N ALA A 97 -6.21 7.81 15.70
CA ALA A 97 -4.86 7.38 16.06
C ALA A 97 -4.33 8.19 17.25
N PRO A 98 -3.65 7.54 18.21
CA PRO A 98 -3.02 8.26 19.32
C PRO A 98 -1.97 9.24 18.80
N HIS A 99 -1.91 10.42 19.42
CA HIS A 99 -0.89 11.42 19.08
C HIS A 99 0.40 11.15 19.87
N ALA A 100 1.53 11.14 19.16
CA ALA A 100 2.83 10.97 19.80
C ALA A 100 3.14 12.14 20.74
N GLY A 101 3.75 11.86 21.89
CA GLY A 101 4.17 12.88 22.85
C GLY A 101 3.05 13.46 23.70
N LYS A 102 1.89 12.89 23.67
CA LYS A 102 0.72 13.30 24.47
C LYS A 102 0.50 12.34 25.62
#